data_b5ca4d907669b2872ea15226c93a0e39
#
_entry.id   b5ca4d907669b2872ea15226c93a0e39
#
_cell.length_a   1.000
_cell.length_b   1.000
_cell.length_c   1.000
_cell.angle_alpha   90.00
_cell.angle_beta   90.00
_cell.angle_gamma   90.00
#
_symmetry.space_group_name_H-M   'P 1'
#
loop_
_entity.id
_entity.type
_entity.pdbx_description
1 polymer ?
#
loop_
_entity_poly.entity_id
_entity_poly.type
_entity_poly.pdbx_seq_one_letter_code
_entity_poly.pdbx_strand_id
1 'polypeptide(L)'
;MSALLKASRNDAIIARCLQTISQLIPLTLAVFYRVNNRLKPENYILHNISDNTHQQYLENFQPLDPLLPSHFSHQNTTVAAMTPRLCDRNRHYYHEFMLPNNVRDMTEIFIRRERRIVAGISLMRDVPFSSEERQRAQAVLPLVELAIRDCLQEEDDLPAILTAKEREIVGMVREGASNKLIARQLDISLSTVKTHLRNIFAKTEVVNRTELVSRTWMPAAQRTLHL
;
A
#
# COMPACT_ATOMS: atom_id res chain seq x y z
N MET A 1 -14.77 8.33 21.59
CA MET A 1 -13.32 8.48 21.85
C MET A 1 -12.57 7.66 20.83
N SER A 2 -12.08 8.34 19.80
CA SER A 2 -11.38 7.75 18.66
C SER A 2 -10.10 7.06 19.10
N ALA A 3 -9.98 5.75 18.84
CA ALA A 3 -8.71 5.06 18.87
C ALA A 3 -7.89 5.57 17.68
N LEU A 4 -7.06 6.57 17.91
CA LEU A 4 -5.94 6.91 17.03
C LEU A 4 -5.06 5.65 16.95
N LEU A 5 -5.26 4.85 15.93
CA LEU A 5 -4.31 3.85 15.49
C LEU A 5 -3.00 4.60 15.26
N LYS A 6 -2.02 4.40 16.14
CA LYS A 6 -0.65 4.84 15.86
C LYS A 6 -0.29 4.23 14.53
N ALA A 7 -0.06 5.08 13.52
CA ALA A 7 0.49 4.67 12.24
C ALA A 7 1.66 3.72 12.52
N SER A 8 1.74 2.61 11.79
CA SER A 8 2.86 1.69 11.92
C SER A 8 4.15 2.45 11.53
N ARG A 9 5.30 1.94 11.95
CA ARG A 9 6.60 2.51 11.52
C ARG A 9 6.68 2.63 10.00
N ASN A 10 6.11 1.67 9.29
CA ASN A 10 6.08 1.63 7.83
C ASN A 10 5.20 2.72 7.23
N ASP A 11 4.02 2.97 7.83
CA ASP A 11 3.13 4.06 7.39
C ASP A 11 3.79 5.42 7.56
N ALA A 12 4.56 5.61 8.64
CA ALA A 12 5.31 6.84 8.88
C ALA A 12 6.42 7.06 7.83
N ILE A 13 7.11 5.99 7.40
CA ILE A 13 8.12 6.06 6.32
C ILE A 13 7.44 6.43 4.99
N ILE A 14 6.35 5.76 4.65
CA ILE A 14 5.60 6.01 3.42
C ILE A 14 5.04 7.44 3.40
N ALA A 15 4.42 7.89 4.51
CA ALA A 15 3.91 9.26 4.62
C ALA A 15 5.03 10.31 4.43
N ARG A 16 6.22 10.06 4.97
CA ARG A 16 7.39 10.92 4.76
C ARG A 16 7.86 10.91 3.30
N CYS A 17 7.81 9.77 2.62
CA CYS A 17 8.08 9.69 1.17
C CYS A 17 7.10 10.55 0.38
N LEU A 18 5.79 10.45 0.64
CA LEU A 18 4.77 11.29 -0.01
C LEU A 18 5.02 12.78 0.22
N GLN A 19 5.35 13.17 1.46
CA GLN A 19 5.70 14.55 1.79
C GLN A 19 6.95 15.03 1.02
N THR A 20 7.98 14.18 0.89
CA THR A 20 9.20 14.53 0.13
C THR A 20 8.89 14.68 -1.36
N ILE A 21 8.07 13.77 -1.93
CA ILE A 21 7.63 13.88 -3.32
C ILE A 21 6.89 15.20 -3.54
N SER A 22 6.00 15.62 -2.61
CA SER A 22 5.25 16.88 -2.72
C SER A 22 6.13 18.14 -2.72
N GLN A 23 7.35 18.05 -2.18
CA GLN A 23 8.34 19.12 -2.24
C GLN A 23 9.11 19.16 -3.58
N LEU A 24 9.27 18.01 -4.23
CA LEU A 24 9.99 17.88 -5.50
C LEU A 24 9.09 18.10 -6.73
N ILE A 25 7.84 17.74 -6.60
CA ILE A 25 6.82 17.84 -7.65
C ILE A 25 5.63 18.58 -7.05
N PRO A 26 5.34 19.82 -7.49
CA PRO A 26 4.18 20.56 -6.99
C PRO A 26 2.89 19.74 -7.21
N LEU A 27 2.28 19.32 -6.13
CA LEU A 27 1.03 18.56 -6.12
C LEU A 27 0.13 19.05 -4.98
N THR A 28 -1.16 18.81 -5.11
CA THR A 28 -2.14 19.17 -4.08
C THR A 28 -2.46 17.99 -3.18
N LEU A 29 -2.61 16.81 -3.77
CA LEU A 29 -3.04 15.59 -3.09
C LEU A 29 -2.15 14.42 -3.53
N ALA A 30 -1.89 13.47 -2.62
CA ALA A 30 -1.25 12.21 -2.99
C ALA A 30 -1.83 11.03 -2.21
N VAL A 31 -1.79 9.86 -2.83
CA VAL A 31 -2.18 8.58 -2.22
C VAL A 31 -1.11 7.55 -2.50
N PHE A 32 -0.67 6.87 -1.48
CA PHE A 32 0.03 5.60 -1.63
C PHE A 32 -0.98 4.47 -1.37
N TYR A 33 -0.86 3.39 -2.10
CA TYR A 33 -1.63 2.16 -1.87
C TYR A 33 -0.78 0.92 -2.18
N ARG A 34 -1.10 -0.19 -1.54
CA ARG A 34 -0.55 -1.50 -1.88
C ARG A 34 -1.44 -2.18 -2.92
N VAL A 35 -0.88 -3.15 -3.62
CA VAL A 35 -1.62 -3.92 -4.64
C VAL A 35 -1.55 -5.40 -4.28
N ASN A 36 -2.70 -6.00 -4.03
CA ASN A 36 -2.79 -7.41 -3.67
C ASN A 36 -2.64 -8.35 -4.89
N ASN A 37 -2.69 -9.66 -4.64
CA ASN A 37 -2.51 -10.69 -5.67
C ASN A 37 -3.59 -10.68 -6.77
N ARG A 38 -4.72 -9.98 -6.55
CA ARG A 38 -5.81 -9.80 -7.52
C ARG A 38 -5.72 -8.46 -8.25
N LEU A 39 -4.59 -7.76 -8.15
CA LEU A 39 -4.35 -6.42 -8.69
C LEU A 39 -5.30 -5.35 -8.14
N LYS A 40 -5.87 -5.57 -6.96
CA LYS A 40 -6.75 -4.61 -6.30
C LYS A 40 -5.93 -3.74 -5.34
N PRO A 41 -6.09 -2.40 -5.40
CA PRO A 41 -5.51 -1.47 -4.42
C PRO A 41 -6.10 -1.68 -3.03
N GLU A 42 -5.25 -1.63 -2.00
CA GLU A 42 -5.59 -1.74 -0.58
C GLU A 42 -4.56 -1.02 0.29
N ASN A 43 -4.79 -0.89 1.60
CA ASN A 43 -3.84 -0.30 2.56
C ASN A 43 -3.38 1.11 2.15
N TYR A 44 -4.34 2.02 2.06
CA TYR A 44 -4.11 3.39 1.59
C TYR A 44 -3.46 4.28 2.65
N ILE A 45 -2.49 5.10 2.23
CA ILE A 45 -1.92 6.19 3.02
C ILE A 45 -2.18 7.49 2.26
N LEU A 46 -2.92 8.39 2.91
CA LEU A 46 -3.43 9.61 2.30
C LEU A 46 -2.54 10.81 2.65
N HIS A 47 -2.32 11.69 1.68
CA HIS A 47 -1.66 12.98 1.88
C HIS A 47 -2.58 14.09 1.38
N ASN A 48 -3.02 14.96 2.29
CA ASN A 48 -3.97 16.07 2.07
C ASN A 48 -5.35 15.65 1.53
N ILE A 49 -5.76 14.41 1.70
CA ILE A 49 -7.09 13.90 1.29
C ILE A 49 -7.90 13.61 2.54
N SER A 50 -9.16 14.06 2.56
CA SER A 50 -10.08 13.76 3.66
C SER A 50 -10.54 12.29 3.62
N ASP A 51 -10.81 11.72 4.80
CA ASP A 51 -11.37 10.36 4.89
C ASP A 51 -12.69 10.24 4.13
N ASN A 52 -13.53 11.29 4.16
CA ASN A 52 -14.79 11.32 3.44
C ASN A 52 -14.61 11.24 1.92
N THR A 53 -13.67 12.02 1.36
CA THR A 53 -13.35 11.96 -0.08
C THR A 53 -12.82 10.59 -0.48
N HIS A 54 -11.98 10.00 0.36
CA HIS A 54 -11.44 8.67 0.12
C HIS A 54 -12.52 7.60 0.19
N GLN A 55 -13.41 7.67 1.17
CA GLN A 55 -14.53 6.74 1.30
C GLN A 55 -15.46 6.82 0.09
N GLN A 56 -15.80 8.03 -0.37
CA GLN A 56 -16.58 8.23 -1.59
C GLN A 56 -15.91 7.60 -2.82
N TYR A 57 -14.58 7.73 -2.95
CA TYR A 57 -13.83 7.06 -4.01
C TYR A 57 -13.99 5.53 -3.95
N LEU A 58 -13.77 4.93 -2.78
CA LEU A 58 -13.85 3.48 -2.61
C LEU A 58 -15.24 2.92 -2.92
N GLU A 59 -16.29 3.61 -2.50
CA GLU A 59 -17.67 3.15 -2.65
C GLU A 59 -18.21 3.31 -4.09
N ASN A 60 -17.86 4.42 -4.77
CA ASN A 60 -18.56 4.79 -5.99
C ASN A 60 -17.65 4.91 -7.22
N PHE A 61 -16.37 5.26 -7.06
CA PHE A 61 -15.54 5.70 -8.18
C PHE A 61 -14.33 4.81 -8.45
N GLN A 62 -13.87 4.00 -7.50
CA GLN A 62 -12.73 3.11 -7.70
C GLN A 62 -12.86 2.22 -8.95
N PRO A 63 -14.02 1.56 -9.23
CA PRO A 63 -14.16 0.73 -10.43
C PRO A 63 -14.10 1.51 -11.76
N LEU A 64 -14.28 2.84 -11.70
CA LEU A 64 -14.29 3.74 -12.85
C LEU A 64 -12.94 4.40 -13.10
N ASP A 65 -11.98 4.21 -12.19
CA ASP A 65 -10.65 4.82 -12.28
C ASP A 65 -9.86 4.25 -13.46
N PRO A 66 -9.50 5.06 -14.48
CA PRO A 66 -8.77 4.59 -15.65
C PRO A 66 -7.30 4.27 -15.36
N LEU A 67 -6.76 4.65 -14.22
CA LEU A 67 -5.38 4.43 -13.82
C LEU A 67 -5.21 3.29 -12.81
N LEU A 68 -6.23 2.44 -12.62
CA LEU A 68 -6.11 1.25 -11.77
C LEU A 68 -4.96 0.32 -12.21
N PRO A 69 -4.22 -0.30 -11.29
CA PRO A 69 -3.14 -1.25 -11.58
C PRO A 69 -3.52 -2.38 -12.52
N SER A 70 -4.78 -2.84 -12.46
CA SER A 70 -5.29 -3.91 -13.33
C SER A 70 -5.21 -3.58 -14.83
N HIS A 71 -5.33 -2.31 -15.20
CA HIS A 71 -5.24 -1.85 -16.60
C HIS A 71 -3.81 -1.89 -17.14
N PHE A 72 -2.80 -1.95 -16.26
CA PHE A 72 -1.37 -1.88 -16.59
C PHE A 72 -0.62 -3.19 -16.27
N SER A 73 -1.33 -4.25 -15.91
CA SER A 73 -0.72 -5.53 -15.47
C SER A 73 0.18 -6.17 -16.52
N HIS A 74 -0.17 -6.04 -17.80
CA HIS A 74 0.55 -6.62 -18.93
C HIS A 74 1.55 -5.66 -19.60
N GLN A 75 1.71 -4.46 -19.04
CA GLN A 75 2.60 -3.42 -19.56
C GLN A 75 3.78 -3.22 -18.62
N ASN A 76 4.91 -2.74 -19.15
CA ASN A 76 6.06 -2.34 -18.31
C ASN A 76 5.98 -0.85 -17.90
N THR A 77 4.80 -0.26 -17.98
CA THR A 77 4.58 1.14 -17.61
C THR A 77 4.87 1.34 -16.12
N THR A 78 5.72 2.30 -15.81
CA THR A 78 6.04 2.72 -14.43
C THR A 78 5.38 4.04 -14.07
N VAL A 79 5.09 4.90 -15.06
CA VAL A 79 4.37 6.16 -14.88
C VAL A 79 3.26 6.25 -15.91
N ALA A 80 2.03 6.41 -15.46
CA ALA A 80 0.85 6.67 -16.27
C ALA A 80 0.25 8.03 -15.91
N ALA A 81 -0.51 8.63 -16.82
CA ALA A 81 -1.10 9.94 -16.58
C ALA A 81 -2.51 10.02 -17.18
N MET A 82 -3.35 10.84 -16.56
CA MET A 82 -4.58 11.28 -17.19
C MET A 82 -4.24 12.04 -18.48
N THR A 83 -4.90 11.65 -19.55
CA THR A 83 -4.79 12.32 -20.84
C THR A 83 -6.16 12.85 -21.25
N PRO A 84 -6.27 13.86 -22.14
CA PRO A 84 -7.56 14.34 -22.63
C PRO A 84 -8.45 13.20 -23.13
N ARG A 85 -7.86 12.23 -23.84
CA ARG A 85 -8.57 11.03 -24.32
C ARG A 85 -9.10 10.14 -23.21
N LEU A 86 -8.37 10.01 -22.09
CA LEU A 86 -8.84 9.27 -20.92
C LEU A 86 -9.94 10.03 -20.19
N CYS A 87 -9.85 11.36 -20.07
CA CYS A 87 -10.91 12.19 -19.50
C CYS A 87 -12.20 12.05 -20.32
N ASP A 88 -12.11 12.11 -21.65
CA ASP A 88 -13.27 11.95 -22.54
C ASP A 88 -13.92 10.57 -22.46
N ARG A 89 -13.11 9.51 -22.33
CA ARG A 89 -13.60 8.12 -22.20
C ARG A 89 -14.20 7.84 -20.83
N ASN A 90 -13.69 8.49 -19.78
CA ASN A 90 -14.09 8.28 -18.39
C ASN A 90 -14.74 9.52 -17.80
N ARG A 91 -15.67 10.12 -18.56
CA ARG A 91 -16.35 11.39 -18.24
C ARG A 91 -16.98 11.40 -16.85
N HIS A 92 -17.62 10.30 -16.46
CA HIS A 92 -18.26 10.20 -15.16
C HIS A 92 -17.25 10.32 -14.03
N TYR A 93 -16.14 9.54 -14.08
CA TYR A 93 -15.05 9.64 -13.11
C TYR A 93 -14.43 11.04 -13.06
N TYR A 94 -14.18 11.64 -14.23
CA TYR A 94 -13.55 12.95 -14.32
C TYR A 94 -14.45 14.09 -13.81
N HIS A 95 -15.71 14.14 -14.25
CA HIS A 95 -16.62 15.24 -13.91
C HIS A 95 -17.30 15.10 -12.55
N GLU A 96 -17.58 13.87 -12.10
CA GLU A 96 -18.34 13.65 -10.86
C GLU A 96 -17.43 13.37 -9.67
N PHE A 97 -16.16 13.00 -9.89
CA PHE A 97 -15.22 12.75 -8.81
C PHE A 97 -14.01 13.69 -8.84
N MET A 98 -13.25 13.73 -9.95
CA MET A 98 -12.00 14.51 -9.95
C MET A 98 -12.25 16.01 -9.84
N LEU A 99 -13.07 16.60 -10.72
CA LEU A 99 -13.31 18.04 -10.72
C LEU A 99 -13.95 18.58 -9.42
N PRO A 100 -14.97 17.93 -8.81
CA PRO A 100 -15.52 18.36 -7.53
C PRO A 100 -14.53 18.34 -6.37
N ASN A 101 -13.51 17.46 -6.45
CA ASN A 101 -12.41 17.39 -5.47
C ASN A 101 -11.20 18.26 -5.84
N ASN A 102 -11.39 19.22 -6.76
CA ASN A 102 -10.35 20.13 -7.24
C ASN A 102 -9.13 19.43 -7.87
N VAL A 103 -9.35 18.29 -8.54
CA VAL A 103 -8.36 17.53 -9.27
C VAL A 103 -8.61 17.66 -10.77
N ARG A 104 -7.67 18.24 -11.52
CA ARG A 104 -7.73 18.35 -12.97
C ARG A 104 -6.78 17.42 -13.69
N ASP A 105 -5.71 17.04 -13.03
CA ASP A 105 -4.73 16.09 -13.59
C ASP A 105 -4.24 15.12 -12.52
N MET A 106 -3.96 13.90 -12.96
CA MET A 106 -3.45 12.82 -12.13
C MET A 106 -2.32 12.10 -12.86
N THR A 107 -1.24 11.86 -12.13
CA THR A 107 -0.11 11.04 -12.57
C THR A 107 0.05 9.88 -11.60
N GLU A 108 0.06 8.68 -12.13
CA GLU A 108 0.18 7.43 -11.39
C GLU A 108 1.58 6.86 -11.53
N ILE A 109 2.21 6.51 -10.41
CA ILE A 109 3.51 5.86 -10.35
C ILE A 109 3.29 4.43 -9.87
N PHE A 110 3.64 3.43 -10.69
CA PHE A 110 3.55 2.02 -10.33
C PHE A 110 4.90 1.51 -9.83
N ILE A 111 4.91 1.01 -8.62
CA ILE A 111 6.05 0.35 -8.00
C ILE A 111 5.95 -1.13 -8.34
N ARG A 112 7.01 -1.66 -8.95
CA ARG A 112 7.02 -3.03 -9.45
C ARG A 112 8.06 -3.87 -8.74
N ARG A 113 7.71 -5.12 -8.51
CA ARG A 113 8.66 -6.16 -8.15
C ARG A 113 8.63 -7.20 -9.28
N GLU A 114 9.77 -7.39 -9.96
CA GLU A 114 9.84 -8.13 -11.20
C GLU A 114 8.90 -7.52 -12.27
N ARG A 115 7.86 -8.24 -12.66
CA ARG A 115 6.86 -7.77 -13.64
C ARG A 115 5.52 -7.37 -13.01
N ARG A 116 5.37 -7.57 -11.69
CA ARG A 116 4.11 -7.33 -10.99
C ARG A 116 4.09 -5.95 -10.34
N ILE A 117 2.96 -5.25 -10.42
CA ILE A 117 2.71 -4.05 -9.63
C ILE A 117 2.40 -4.49 -8.19
N VAL A 118 3.18 -4.00 -7.22
CA VAL A 118 3.04 -4.30 -5.80
C VAL A 118 2.54 -3.11 -4.98
N ALA A 119 2.69 -1.89 -5.51
CA ALA A 119 2.18 -0.67 -4.92
C ALA A 119 2.00 0.41 -6.00
N GLY A 120 1.32 1.49 -5.66
CA GLY A 120 1.18 2.66 -6.51
C GLY A 120 1.18 3.96 -5.69
N ILE A 121 1.49 5.06 -6.37
CA ILE A 121 1.40 6.41 -5.83
C ILE A 121 0.65 7.26 -6.84
N SER A 122 -0.52 7.75 -6.45
CA SER A 122 -1.30 8.72 -7.23
C SER A 122 -0.88 10.12 -6.81
N LEU A 123 -0.44 10.93 -7.77
CA LEU A 123 -0.14 12.36 -7.61
C LEU A 123 -1.22 13.16 -8.30
N MET A 124 -1.86 14.08 -7.60
CA MET A 124 -3.04 14.81 -8.08
C MET A 124 -2.93 16.29 -7.80
N ARG A 125 -3.46 17.11 -8.72
CA ARG A 125 -3.56 18.56 -8.55
C ARG A 125 -4.60 19.22 -9.48
N ASP A 126 -4.81 20.50 -9.24
CA ASP A 126 -5.80 21.35 -9.93
C ASP A 126 -5.31 21.97 -11.26
N VAL A 127 -4.06 21.72 -11.65
CA VAL A 127 -3.48 22.15 -12.93
C VAL A 127 -2.76 20.98 -13.61
N PRO A 128 -2.62 20.96 -14.94
CA PRO A 128 -1.91 19.89 -15.63
C PRO A 128 -0.46 19.76 -15.21
N PHE A 129 0.05 18.52 -15.04
CA PHE A 129 1.46 18.25 -14.88
C PHE A 129 2.20 18.47 -16.21
N SER A 130 3.31 19.18 -16.18
CA SER A 130 4.20 19.32 -17.33
C SER A 130 4.93 18.01 -17.64
N SER A 131 5.49 17.90 -18.85
CA SER A 131 6.35 16.76 -19.21
C SER A 131 7.57 16.64 -18.31
N GLU A 132 8.16 17.78 -17.91
CA GLU A 132 9.30 17.82 -17.01
C GLU A 132 8.96 17.30 -15.60
N GLU A 133 7.80 17.66 -15.06
CA GLU A 133 7.35 17.18 -13.76
C GLU A 133 7.05 15.67 -13.77
N ARG A 134 6.51 15.14 -14.86
CA ARG A 134 6.35 13.68 -15.04
C ARG A 134 7.69 12.98 -15.19
N GLN A 135 8.68 13.59 -15.82
CA GLN A 135 10.05 13.05 -15.85
C GLN A 135 10.69 13.05 -14.46
N ARG A 136 10.46 14.09 -13.64
CA ARG A 136 10.89 14.10 -12.23
C ARG A 136 10.23 12.98 -11.44
N ALA A 137 8.93 12.74 -11.61
CA ALA A 137 8.23 11.62 -10.98
C ALA A 137 8.89 10.28 -11.35
N GLN A 138 9.26 10.10 -12.60
CA GLN A 138 9.97 8.90 -13.04
C GLN A 138 11.40 8.82 -12.48
N ALA A 139 12.11 9.94 -12.39
CA ALA A 139 13.48 9.99 -11.86
C ALA A 139 13.56 9.72 -10.34
N VAL A 140 12.51 10.08 -9.59
CA VAL A 140 12.41 9.84 -8.13
C VAL A 140 12.06 8.38 -7.81
N LEU A 141 11.44 7.66 -8.73
CA LEU A 141 10.93 6.30 -8.50
C LEU A 141 11.97 5.33 -7.90
N PRO A 142 13.24 5.23 -8.38
CA PRO A 142 14.22 4.32 -7.79
C PRO A 142 14.55 4.63 -6.32
N LEU A 143 14.53 5.91 -5.93
CA LEU A 143 14.75 6.33 -4.54
C LEU A 143 13.55 5.97 -3.66
N VAL A 144 12.34 6.14 -4.17
CA VAL A 144 11.11 5.74 -3.47
C VAL A 144 11.09 4.23 -3.29
N GLU A 145 11.36 3.46 -4.33
CA GLU A 145 11.43 1.99 -4.26
C GLU A 145 12.45 1.52 -3.22
N LEU A 146 13.61 2.16 -3.17
CA LEU A 146 14.63 1.85 -2.16
C LEU A 146 14.14 2.17 -0.74
N ALA A 147 13.54 3.35 -0.54
CA ALA A 147 13.07 3.81 0.76
C ALA A 147 11.93 2.96 1.34
N ILE A 148 11.02 2.47 0.49
CA ILE A 148 9.86 1.68 0.93
C ILE A 148 10.03 0.18 0.72
N ARG A 149 11.21 -0.27 0.26
CA ARG A 149 11.49 -1.70 -0.01
C ARG A 149 11.10 -2.60 1.14
N ASP A 150 11.59 -2.26 2.34
CA ASP A 150 11.34 -3.05 3.54
C ASP A 150 9.88 -2.97 3.98
N CYS A 151 9.25 -1.79 3.79
CA CYS A 151 7.82 -1.61 4.06
C CYS A 151 6.94 -2.51 3.19
N LEU A 152 7.35 -2.79 1.95
CA LEU A 152 6.62 -3.67 1.02
C LEU A 152 6.93 -5.17 1.25
N GLN A 153 8.09 -5.50 1.84
CA GLN A 153 8.48 -6.89 2.09
C GLN A 153 7.67 -7.54 3.23
N GLU A 154 7.26 -6.75 4.21
CA GLU A 154 6.65 -7.28 5.44
C GLU A 154 5.32 -8.02 5.24
N GLU A 155 4.56 -7.74 4.18
CA GLU A 155 3.28 -8.41 3.92
C GLU A 155 3.38 -9.53 2.87
N ASP A 156 4.28 -9.40 1.89
CA ASP A 156 4.47 -10.42 0.84
C ASP A 156 5.15 -11.70 1.37
N ASP A 157 5.88 -11.61 2.48
CA ASP A 157 6.55 -12.76 3.10
C ASP A 157 5.64 -13.62 3.98
N LEU A 158 4.40 -13.18 4.21
CA LEU A 158 3.43 -13.99 4.95
C LEU A 158 2.73 -14.96 4.01
N PRO A 159 2.67 -16.26 4.35
CA PRO A 159 1.98 -17.25 3.53
C PRO A 159 0.55 -16.83 3.20
N ALA A 160 0.15 -16.94 1.93
CA ALA A 160 -1.21 -16.61 1.46
C ALA A 160 -2.32 -17.38 2.21
N ILE A 161 -1.95 -18.47 2.89
CA ILE A 161 -2.83 -19.32 3.71
C ILE A 161 -3.26 -18.65 5.03
N LEU A 162 -2.62 -17.55 5.45
CA LEU A 162 -3.01 -16.83 6.66
C LEU A 162 -4.24 -15.95 6.40
N THR A 163 -5.19 -15.99 7.32
CA THR A 163 -6.34 -15.07 7.34
C THR A 163 -5.88 -13.63 7.63
N ALA A 164 -6.71 -12.64 7.34
CA ALA A 164 -6.42 -11.23 7.66
C ALA A 164 -6.08 -11.04 9.15
N LYS A 165 -6.85 -11.70 10.06
CA LYS A 165 -6.61 -11.62 11.51
C LYS A 165 -5.30 -12.29 11.94
N GLU A 166 -4.93 -13.38 11.29
CA GLU A 166 -3.66 -14.06 11.55
C GLU A 166 -2.46 -13.21 11.07
N ARG A 167 -2.58 -12.52 9.93
CA ARG A 167 -1.54 -11.58 9.45
C ARG A 167 -1.36 -10.41 10.39
N GLU A 168 -2.46 -9.81 10.88
CA GLU A 168 -2.43 -8.75 11.88
C GLU A 168 -1.68 -9.21 13.15
N ILE A 169 -1.98 -10.41 13.65
CA ILE A 169 -1.29 -10.99 14.81
C ILE A 169 0.20 -11.23 14.52
N VAL A 170 0.56 -11.73 13.33
CA VAL A 170 1.98 -11.91 12.93
C VAL A 170 2.70 -10.56 12.90
N GLY A 171 2.10 -9.51 12.36
CA GLY A 171 2.65 -8.16 12.38
C GLY A 171 3.00 -7.73 13.80
N MET A 172 2.06 -7.84 14.74
CA MET A 172 2.29 -7.50 16.16
C MET A 172 3.37 -8.38 16.82
N VAL A 173 3.43 -9.67 16.45
CA VAL A 173 4.49 -10.59 16.90
C VAL A 173 5.86 -10.13 16.43
N ARG A 174 5.99 -9.67 15.20
CA ARG A 174 7.24 -9.12 14.61
C ARG A 174 7.70 -7.85 15.34
N GLU A 175 6.76 -7.01 15.76
CA GLU A 175 7.01 -5.82 16.59
C GLU A 175 7.35 -6.15 18.06
N GLY A 176 7.40 -7.42 18.43
CA GLY A 176 7.73 -7.86 19.78
C GLY A 176 6.55 -7.83 20.78
N ALA A 177 5.32 -7.62 20.32
CA ALA A 177 4.15 -7.52 21.20
C ALA A 177 3.92 -8.82 21.96
N SER A 178 3.76 -8.78 23.29
CA SER A 178 3.39 -9.94 24.10
C SER A 178 1.95 -10.39 23.82
N ASN A 179 1.62 -11.65 24.11
CA ASN A 179 0.24 -12.14 23.95
C ASN A 179 -0.79 -11.31 24.73
N LYS A 180 -0.40 -10.75 25.89
CA LYS A 180 -1.26 -9.84 26.67
C LYS A 180 -1.50 -8.52 25.94
N LEU A 181 -0.48 -7.98 25.29
CA LEU A 181 -0.59 -6.76 24.50
C LEU A 181 -1.47 -6.99 23.25
N ILE A 182 -1.25 -8.09 22.55
CA ILE A 182 -2.07 -8.49 21.39
C ILE A 182 -3.55 -8.64 21.79
N ALA A 183 -3.82 -9.36 22.90
CA ALA A 183 -5.18 -9.54 23.40
C ALA A 183 -5.87 -8.20 23.68
N ARG A 184 -5.16 -7.26 24.30
CA ARG A 184 -5.66 -5.92 24.62
C ARG A 184 -5.89 -5.06 23.36
N GLN A 185 -4.97 -5.10 22.40
CA GLN A 185 -5.06 -4.27 21.18
C GLN A 185 -6.17 -4.75 20.25
N LEU A 186 -6.39 -6.07 20.19
CA LEU A 186 -7.40 -6.67 19.32
C LEU A 186 -8.75 -6.88 19.99
N ASP A 187 -8.87 -6.50 21.27
CA ASP A 187 -10.07 -6.71 22.11
C ASP A 187 -10.56 -8.16 22.09
N ILE A 188 -9.63 -9.12 22.30
CA ILE A 188 -9.90 -10.56 22.34
C ILE A 188 -9.26 -11.18 23.58
N SER A 189 -9.72 -12.39 23.96
CA SER A 189 -9.16 -13.07 25.10
C SER A 189 -7.72 -13.56 24.85
N LEU A 190 -6.94 -13.71 25.95
CA LEU A 190 -5.61 -14.30 25.88
C LEU A 190 -5.60 -15.73 25.33
N SER A 191 -6.67 -16.49 25.61
CA SER A 191 -6.87 -17.85 25.05
C SER A 191 -7.10 -17.81 23.55
N THR A 192 -7.84 -16.82 23.05
CA THR A 192 -8.06 -16.60 21.60
C THR A 192 -6.74 -16.27 20.89
N VAL A 193 -5.90 -15.41 21.47
CA VAL A 193 -4.56 -15.11 20.90
C VAL A 193 -3.71 -16.38 20.83
N LYS A 194 -3.68 -17.21 21.88
CA LYS A 194 -2.95 -18.49 21.89
C LYS A 194 -3.46 -19.44 20.80
N THR A 195 -4.76 -19.49 20.56
CA THR A 195 -5.36 -20.30 19.50
C THR A 195 -4.93 -19.81 18.12
N HIS A 196 -4.98 -18.49 17.87
CA HIS A 196 -4.47 -17.92 16.62
C HIS A 196 -2.99 -18.24 16.40
N LEU A 197 -2.15 -18.05 17.41
CA LEU A 197 -0.72 -18.35 17.31
C LEU A 197 -0.46 -19.81 16.99
N ARG A 198 -1.18 -20.74 17.61
CA ARG A 198 -1.09 -22.19 17.28
C ARG A 198 -1.45 -22.45 15.82
N ASN A 199 -2.53 -21.86 15.32
CA ASN A 199 -2.96 -21.99 13.93
C ASN A 199 -1.93 -21.35 12.96
N ILE A 200 -1.38 -20.19 13.32
CA ILE A 200 -0.32 -19.53 12.57
C ILE A 200 0.91 -20.44 12.49
N PHE A 201 1.38 -20.99 13.61
CA PHE A 201 2.53 -21.90 13.63
C PHE A 201 2.32 -23.13 12.75
N ALA A 202 1.13 -23.73 12.81
CA ALA A 202 0.79 -24.86 11.95
C ALA A 202 0.78 -24.49 10.46
N LYS A 203 0.18 -23.33 10.12
CA LYS A 203 0.10 -22.85 8.73
C LYS A 203 1.44 -22.40 8.15
N THR A 204 2.33 -21.86 9.00
CA THR A 204 3.66 -21.39 8.60
C THR A 204 4.75 -22.42 8.79
N GLU A 205 4.39 -23.63 9.27
CA GLU A 205 5.33 -24.73 9.53
C GLU A 205 6.49 -24.33 10.45
N VAL A 206 6.19 -23.54 11.50
CA VAL A 206 7.15 -23.14 12.52
C VAL A 206 6.77 -23.72 13.87
N VAL A 207 7.76 -23.98 14.75
CA VAL A 207 7.53 -24.65 16.04
C VAL A 207 7.40 -23.65 17.20
N ASN A 208 7.84 -22.40 17.02
CA ASN A 208 7.83 -21.41 18.10
C ASN A 208 7.81 -19.98 17.55
N ARG A 209 7.60 -19.01 18.49
CA ARG A 209 7.53 -17.59 18.19
C ARG A 209 8.81 -17.02 17.59
N THR A 210 9.97 -17.44 18.08
CA THR A 210 11.27 -16.94 17.58
C THR A 210 11.49 -17.38 16.14
N GLU A 211 11.14 -18.63 15.82
CA GLU A 211 11.21 -19.14 14.45
C GLU A 211 10.23 -18.43 13.52
N LEU A 212 9.01 -18.13 14.00
CA LEU A 212 8.05 -17.33 13.24
C LEU A 212 8.63 -15.95 12.88
N VAL A 213 9.22 -15.25 13.83
CA VAL A 213 9.85 -13.95 13.60
C VAL A 213 11.02 -14.10 12.61
N SER A 214 11.93 -15.05 12.84
CA SER A 214 13.08 -15.29 11.97
C SER A 214 12.64 -15.60 10.53
N ARG A 215 11.65 -16.49 10.36
CA ARG A 215 11.18 -16.92 9.03
C ARG A 215 10.44 -15.81 8.26
N THR A 216 9.77 -14.91 8.97
CA THR A 216 9.06 -13.79 8.38
C THR A 216 9.97 -12.56 8.16
N TRP A 217 11.19 -12.55 8.70
CA TRP A 217 12.17 -11.48 8.53
C TRP A 217 13.27 -11.79 7.50
N MET A 218 13.46 -13.05 7.13
CA MET A 218 14.47 -13.42 6.11
C MET A 218 13.91 -13.24 4.71
N PRO A 219 14.57 -12.48 3.81
CA PRO A 219 14.23 -12.41 2.40
C PRO A 219 14.23 -13.80 1.77
N ALA A 220 13.31 -14.04 0.82
CA ALA A 220 13.16 -15.33 0.13
C ALA A 220 14.49 -15.85 -0.49
N ALA A 221 15.38 -14.93 -0.89
CA ALA A 221 16.70 -15.26 -1.45
C ALA A 221 17.66 -15.95 -0.45
N GLN A 222 17.46 -15.86 0.86
CA GLN A 222 18.29 -16.51 1.87
C GLN A 222 17.74 -17.86 2.35
N ARG A 223 16.52 -18.24 1.94
CA ARG A 223 15.89 -19.53 2.34
C ARG A 223 16.50 -20.74 1.65
N THR A 224 17.22 -20.56 0.54
CA THR A 224 17.76 -21.64 -0.29
C THR A 224 19.15 -22.14 0.19
N LEU A 225 19.74 -21.54 1.23
CA LEU A 225 21.10 -21.88 1.69
C LEU A 225 21.14 -22.79 2.94
N HIS A 226 19.99 -23.31 3.40
CA HIS A 226 19.91 -24.21 4.56
C HIS A 226 19.08 -25.47 4.25
N LEU A 227 19.38 -26.15 3.12
CA LEU A 227 19.01 -27.53 2.87
C LEU A 227 20.28 -28.37 2.69
#